data_86cf2513e8b2cf71fdeb430a879fa490
#
_entry.id   86cf2513e8b2cf71fdeb430a879fa490
#
_cell.length_a   1.000
_cell.length_b   1.000
_cell.length_c   1.000
_cell.angle_alpha   90.00
_cell.angle_beta   90.00
_cell.angle_gamma   90.00
#
_symmetry.space_group_name_H-M   'P 1'
#
loop_
_entity.id
_entity.type
_entity.pdbx_description
1 polymer ?
#
loop_
_entity_poly.entity_id
_entity_poly.type
_entity_poly.pdbx_seq_one_letter_code
_entity_poly.pdbx_strand_id
1 'polypeptide(L)'
;ISFDMGGTSTDVAHCSGFVEKAFDTEIAGVRIRVPMMKIHAIAAGGGSILRFDGERFQVGPNSAGASPGPACYDRGGPLCVTDANLVLGRLQPEYFPKIFGQSGRAALNSAAALDQLNRIAEKSKKSVCEVAEGFIKIANDNMANAIKKISVQKGHDISNYALSCFGGAGGQHACAVADLLGIRKIILHPFAGVLSAYGMGLAEITSNHQQQIESIFDKNLLSKLSDIIQALSKDAKLNLMKQNISEEDINISCIGHLKYKDSDSTIEIPVSNYAKMKVDFETAHTEQFGFLMSGTSIIFDFVEVEASGGSTKIEKIKSDASKYNSEPIDKRPIYFAGSWHDANLFNRDQIAITDIINGPALILEEIGTIFVQPGWQAAMDDNACIILSYKQRTNKTLATRTQADPILLEIFNNLFMSIAEQMGVRLQHTARSVNIKERLDFSCAVFDNNGDLIANAPHTPVHLGSM
;
A
#
# COMPACT_ATOMS: atom_id res chain seq x y z
N ILE A 1 -5.85 4.36 2.16
CA ILE A 1 -4.80 3.37 1.89
C ILE A 1 -3.46 4.01 2.19
N SER A 2 -2.62 3.39 3.04
CA SER A 2 -1.23 3.80 3.20
C SER A 2 -0.35 3.18 2.13
N PHE A 3 0.65 3.92 1.68
CA PHE A 3 1.59 3.51 0.65
C PHE A 3 2.98 4.06 1.01
N ASP A 4 3.76 3.25 1.73
CA ASP A 4 5.13 3.56 2.14
C ASP A 4 6.12 2.89 1.19
N MET A 5 6.72 3.64 0.30
CA MET A 5 7.74 3.11 -0.61
C MET A 5 9.11 3.66 -0.24
N GLY A 6 9.92 2.78 0.31
CA GLY A 6 11.31 3.05 0.63
C GLY A 6 12.29 2.56 -0.46
N GLY A 7 13.54 2.40 -0.06
CA GLY A 7 14.59 1.86 -0.94
C GLY A 7 14.47 0.35 -1.19
N THR A 8 13.91 -0.43 -0.25
CA THR A 8 13.94 -1.90 -0.28
C THR A 8 12.58 -2.52 -0.51
N SER A 9 11.55 -1.98 0.13
CA SER A 9 10.18 -2.52 0.16
C SER A 9 9.15 -1.43 -0.05
N THR A 10 7.93 -1.87 -0.30
CA THR A 10 6.73 -1.07 -0.20
C THR A 10 5.82 -1.73 0.83
N ASP A 11 5.41 -0.95 1.83
CA ASP A 11 4.49 -1.37 2.87
C ASP A 11 3.14 -0.69 2.66
N VAL A 12 2.07 -1.49 2.66
CA VAL A 12 0.73 -1.01 2.41
C VAL A 12 -0.22 -1.47 3.52
N ALA A 13 -1.12 -0.58 3.95
CA ALA A 13 -2.14 -0.88 4.92
C ALA A 13 -3.48 -0.23 4.54
N HIS A 14 -4.56 -0.87 4.97
CA HIS A 14 -5.91 -0.37 4.79
C HIS A 14 -6.38 0.31 6.08
N CYS A 15 -7.06 1.46 5.94
CA CYS A 15 -7.67 2.19 7.03
C CYS A 15 -9.03 2.75 6.57
N SER A 16 -10.09 2.33 7.23
CA SER A 16 -11.47 2.82 7.02
C SER A 16 -12.02 3.46 8.29
N GLY A 17 -11.24 4.41 8.87
CA GLY A 17 -11.57 5.03 10.16
C GLY A 17 -10.83 4.38 11.34
N PHE A 18 -10.44 3.12 11.21
CA PHE A 18 -9.56 2.40 12.14
C PHE A 18 -8.55 1.56 11.37
N VAL A 19 -7.44 1.26 12.01
CA VAL A 19 -6.39 0.40 11.44
C VAL A 19 -6.73 -1.04 11.74
N GLU A 20 -6.78 -1.88 10.71
CA GLU A 20 -7.02 -3.32 10.89
C GLU A 20 -5.90 -3.96 11.71
N LYS A 21 -6.28 -4.81 12.66
CA LYS A 21 -5.37 -5.59 13.50
C LYS A 21 -5.39 -7.07 13.07
N ALA A 22 -4.25 -7.73 13.20
CA ALA A 22 -4.11 -9.17 13.12
C ALA A 22 -3.65 -9.68 14.49
N PHE A 23 -4.29 -10.72 15.00
CA PHE A 23 -3.94 -11.32 16.32
C PHE A 23 -3.00 -12.51 16.18
N ASP A 24 -3.02 -13.17 15.04
CA ASP A 24 -2.14 -14.28 14.72
C ASP A 24 -1.22 -13.86 13.56
N THR A 25 0.07 -13.83 13.82
CA THR A 25 1.09 -13.49 12.84
C THR A 25 2.24 -14.49 12.93
N GLU A 26 2.84 -14.83 11.80
CA GLU A 26 4.05 -15.63 11.73
C GLU A 26 5.23 -14.73 11.34
N ILE A 27 6.23 -14.64 12.20
CA ILE A 27 7.46 -13.88 11.98
C ILE A 27 8.63 -14.86 12.03
N ALA A 28 9.36 -14.98 10.93
CA ALA A 28 10.50 -15.86 10.79
C ALA A 28 10.21 -17.33 11.18
N GLY A 29 9.01 -17.84 10.83
CA GLY A 29 8.59 -19.20 11.14
C GLY A 29 8.06 -19.38 12.58
N VAL A 30 8.01 -18.32 13.39
CA VAL A 30 7.47 -18.35 14.76
C VAL A 30 6.08 -17.71 14.76
N ARG A 31 5.08 -18.47 15.19
CA ARG A 31 3.71 -17.96 15.36
C ARG A 31 3.65 -17.11 16.62
N ILE A 32 3.25 -15.86 16.46
CA ILE A 32 3.11 -14.88 17.54
C ILE A 32 1.65 -14.47 17.62
N ARG A 33 1.09 -14.52 18.83
CA ARG A 33 -0.28 -14.10 19.09
C ARG A 33 -0.31 -12.81 19.92
N VAL A 34 -0.23 -11.69 19.22
CA VAL A 34 -0.37 -10.33 19.79
C VAL A 34 -1.11 -9.46 18.78
N PRO A 35 -1.87 -8.45 19.23
CA PRO A 35 -2.49 -7.51 18.31
C PRO A 35 -1.40 -6.72 17.57
N MET A 36 -1.34 -6.90 16.26
CA MET A 36 -0.41 -6.20 15.37
C MET A 36 -1.20 -5.51 14.26
N MET A 37 -0.73 -4.36 13.80
CA MET A 37 -1.30 -3.72 12.61
C MET A 37 -1.13 -4.62 11.40
N LYS A 38 -2.19 -4.78 10.60
CA LYS A 38 -2.16 -5.57 9.38
C LYS A 38 -1.51 -4.80 8.25
N ILE A 39 -0.20 -4.95 8.14
CA ILE A 39 0.62 -4.35 7.08
C ILE A 39 1.00 -5.45 6.10
N HIS A 40 0.90 -5.17 4.81
CA HIS A 40 1.38 -6.07 3.76
C HIS A 40 2.62 -5.45 3.10
N ALA A 41 3.75 -6.13 3.26
CA ALA A 41 5.03 -5.73 2.70
C ALA A 41 5.31 -6.50 1.41
N ILE A 42 5.77 -5.78 0.40
CA ILE A 42 6.25 -6.38 -0.85
C ILE A 42 7.69 -5.93 -1.14
N ALA A 43 8.46 -6.81 -1.77
CA ALA A 43 9.82 -6.52 -2.21
C ALA A 43 9.82 -5.66 -3.48
N ALA A 44 9.24 -4.47 -3.41
CA ALA A 44 9.19 -3.48 -4.47
C ALA A 44 9.57 -2.11 -3.89
N GLY A 45 10.78 -1.65 -4.12
CA GLY A 45 11.30 -0.37 -3.66
C GLY A 45 12.25 0.23 -4.67
N GLY A 46 12.84 1.38 -4.35
CA GLY A 46 13.80 2.05 -5.24
C GLY A 46 15.02 1.19 -5.61
N GLY A 47 15.45 0.32 -4.69
CA GLY A 47 16.55 -0.61 -4.90
C GLY A 47 16.17 -1.97 -5.49
N SER A 48 14.90 -2.19 -5.87
CA SER A 48 14.49 -3.45 -6.52
C SER A 48 15.24 -3.66 -7.81
N ILE A 49 15.88 -4.83 -7.94
CA ILE A 49 16.77 -5.15 -9.05
C ILE A 49 15.96 -5.41 -10.31
N LEU A 50 16.40 -4.80 -11.40
CA LEU A 50 15.81 -4.93 -12.73
C LEU A 50 16.58 -5.97 -13.55
N ARG A 51 15.86 -6.91 -14.15
CA ARG A 51 16.44 -7.99 -14.95
C ARG A 51 15.68 -8.21 -16.25
N PHE A 52 16.39 -8.65 -17.26
CA PHE A 52 15.83 -9.16 -18.52
C PHE A 52 16.47 -10.53 -18.80
N ASP A 53 15.66 -11.57 -18.84
CA ASP A 53 16.12 -12.95 -19.04
C ASP A 53 16.25 -13.36 -20.52
N GLY A 54 15.91 -12.47 -21.44
CA GLY A 54 15.86 -12.70 -22.88
C GLY A 54 14.43 -12.74 -23.42
N GLU A 55 13.46 -13.02 -22.58
CA GLU A 55 12.05 -13.11 -22.92
C GLU A 55 11.18 -12.14 -22.09
N ARG A 56 11.48 -11.97 -20.81
CA ARG A 56 10.68 -11.17 -19.87
C ARG A 56 11.47 -10.14 -19.11
N PHE A 57 10.82 -9.03 -18.81
CA PHE A 57 11.31 -8.00 -17.90
C PHE A 57 10.85 -8.32 -16.48
N GLN A 58 11.75 -8.29 -15.51
CA GLN A 58 11.46 -8.65 -14.12
C GLN A 58 11.91 -7.52 -13.19
N VAL A 59 11.09 -7.22 -12.17
CA VAL A 59 11.37 -6.25 -11.11
C VAL A 59 11.33 -6.95 -9.77
N GLY A 60 12.47 -6.99 -9.08
CA GLY A 60 12.61 -7.71 -7.83
C GLY A 60 12.62 -9.24 -8.02
N PRO A 61 12.29 -10.05 -6.99
CA PRO A 61 12.05 -9.62 -5.60
C PRO A 61 13.32 -9.20 -4.84
N ASN A 62 14.51 -9.42 -5.43
CA ASN A 62 15.77 -9.04 -4.82
C ASN A 62 15.97 -7.53 -4.84
N SER A 63 16.55 -6.99 -3.76
CA SER A 63 16.92 -5.58 -3.63
C SER A 63 18.43 -5.43 -3.50
N ALA A 64 18.96 -4.35 -4.08
CA ALA A 64 20.36 -3.95 -3.90
C ALA A 64 20.63 -3.35 -2.50
N GLY A 65 19.58 -3.09 -1.74
CA GLY A 65 19.68 -2.45 -0.43
C GLY A 65 20.32 -1.06 -0.48
N ALA A 66 20.88 -0.63 0.63
CA ALA A 66 21.62 0.64 0.71
C ALA A 66 23.09 0.52 0.28
N SER A 67 23.65 -0.68 0.37
CA SER A 67 25.03 -1.01 -0.03
C SER A 67 25.04 -2.39 -0.70
N PRO A 68 25.50 -2.49 -1.96
CA PRO A 68 26.05 -1.42 -2.81
C PRO A 68 25.01 -0.38 -3.25
N GLY A 69 23.70 -0.66 -3.21
CA GLY A 69 22.64 0.18 -3.69
C GLY A 69 22.45 0.12 -5.22
N PRO A 70 21.58 0.96 -5.81
CA PRO A 70 21.42 1.13 -7.24
C PRO A 70 22.71 1.45 -7.98
N ALA A 71 22.77 1.16 -9.28
CA ALA A 71 23.94 1.44 -10.12
C ALA A 71 24.37 2.91 -10.05
N CYS A 72 23.42 3.84 -10.04
CA CYS A 72 23.67 5.28 -9.96
C CYS A 72 24.32 5.73 -8.63
N TYR A 73 24.35 4.88 -7.59
CA TYR A 73 25.08 5.18 -6.35
C TYR A 73 26.59 5.03 -6.51
N ASP A 74 27.05 4.52 -7.66
CA ASP A 74 28.46 4.41 -8.01
C ASP A 74 29.31 3.61 -7.01
N ARG A 75 28.74 2.51 -6.50
CA ARG A 75 29.36 1.57 -5.57
C ARG A 75 29.40 0.14 -6.13
N GLY A 76 29.25 0.00 -7.46
CA GLY A 76 29.25 -1.30 -8.14
C GLY A 76 27.94 -2.07 -8.00
N GLY A 77 26.83 -1.38 -7.72
CA GLY A 77 25.52 -1.96 -7.59
C GLY A 77 24.86 -2.37 -8.90
N PRO A 78 23.82 -3.22 -8.84
CA PRO A 78 23.04 -3.63 -10.00
C PRO A 78 22.07 -2.54 -10.45
N LEU A 79 21.50 -2.72 -11.65
CA LEU A 79 20.42 -1.88 -12.16
C LEU A 79 19.17 -2.03 -11.30
N CYS A 80 18.58 -0.91 -10.87
CA CYS A 80 17.43 -0.85 -9.98
C CYS A 80 16.34 0.14 -10.46
N VAL A 81 15.20 0.15 -9.78
CA VAL A 81 14.07 1.08 -10.06
C VAL A 81 14.51 2.54 -9.99
N THR A 82 15.38 2.90 -9.03
CA THR A 82 15.96 4.25 -8.92
C THR A 82 16.72 4.65 -10.18
N ASP A 83 17.47 3.74 -10.79
CA ASP A 83 18.22 4.00 -12.02
C ASP A 83 17.29 4.27 -13.21
N ALA A 84 16.20 3.52 -13.31
CA ALA A 84 15.19 3.75 -14.33
C ALA A 84 14.50 5.11 -14.16
N ASN A 85 14.13 5.50 -12.94
CA ASN A 85 13.57 6.83 -12.66
C ASN A 85 14.56 7.96 -12.96
N LEU A 86 15.86 7.73 -12.70
CA LEU A 86 16.91 8.69 -13.01
C LEU A 86 17.05 8.92 -14.53
N VAL A 87 17.10 7.84 -15.31
CA VAL A 87 17.24 7.91 -16.78
C VAL A 87 15.99 8.50 -17.43
N LEU A 88 14.81 8.28 -16.87
CA LEU A 88 13.57 8.90 -17.33
C LEU A 88 13.43 10.38 -16.91
N GLY A 89 14.40 10.95 -16.21
CA GLY A 89 14.40 12.36 -15.76
C GLY A 89 13.47 12.64 -14.58
N ARG A 90 12.97 11.63 -13.88
CA ARG A 90 12.11 11.81 -12.69
C ARG A 90 12.92 12.15 -11.45
N LEU A 91 14.21 11.81 -11.43
CA LEU A 91 15.19 12.20 -10.44
C LEU A 91 16.22 13.12 -11.07
N GLN A 92 16.54 14.21 -10.39
CA GLN A 92 17.45 15.26 -10.87
C GLN A 92 18.71 15.26 -10.02
N PRO A 93 19.87 14.73 -10.52
CA PRO A 93 21.10 14.56 -9.72
C PRO A 93 21.61 15.83 -9.06
N GLU A 94 21.39 16.99 -9.68
CA GLU A 94 21.85 18.28 -9.19
C GLU A 94 21.17 18.70 -7.88
N TYR A 95 19.97 18.19 -7.64
CA TYR A 95 19.15 18.48 -6.46
C TYR A 95 19.21 17.39 -5.39
N PHE A 96 19.97 16.31 -5.66
CA PHE A 96 20.19 15.25 -4.68
C PHE A 96 21.42 15.58 -3.79
N PRO A 97 21.42 15.13 -2.53
CA PRO A 97 22.58 15.27 -1.68
C PRO A 97 23.79 14.51 -2.24
N LYS A 98 24.97 15.10 -2.16
CA LYS A 98 26.23 14.48 -2.63
C LYS A 98 26.78 13.52 -1.58
N ILE A 99 26.14 12.36 -1.44
CA ILE A 99 26.46 11.32 -0.44
C ILE A 99 26.80 9.97 -1.07
N PHE A 100 26.94 9.91 -2.40
CA PHE A 100 27.15 8.70 -3.17
C PHE A 100 28.62 8.48 -3.54
N GLY A 101 28.90 7.47 -4.37
CA GLY A 101 30.23 7.04 -4.74
C GLY A 101 30.96 6.30 -3.61
N GLN A 102 32.16 5.81 -3.91
CA GLN A 102 32.98 5.10 -2.92
C GLN A 102 33.45 6.02 -1.79
N SER A 103 33.65 7.31 -2.08
CA SER A 103 34.04 8.31 -1.10
C SER A 103 32.90 8.83 -0.21
N GLY A 104 31.64 8.52 -0.55
CA GLY A 104 30.46 9.07 0.11
C GLY A 104 30.25 10.59 -0.10
N ARG A 105 30.85 11.17 -1.16
CA ARG A 105 30.80 12.61 -1.47
C ARG A 105 30.49 12.93 -2.94
N ALA A 106 30.07 11.92 -3.72
CA ALA A 106 29.72 12.09 -5.12
C ALA A 106 28.21 12.34 -5.30
N ALA A 107 27.85 12.95 -6.43
CA ALA A 107 26.47 13.01 -6.90
C ALA A 107 26.04 11.63 -7.47
N LEU A 108 24.75 11.48 -7.79
CA LEU A 108 24.25 10.31 -8.53
C LEU A 108 24.97 10.20 -9.89
N ASN A 109 25.43 8.98 -10.22
CA ASN A 109 26.11 8.69 -11.49
C ASN A 109 25.12 8.20 -12.54
N SER A 110 24.57 9.11 -13.35
CA SER A 110 23.66 8.77 -14.45
C SER A 110 24.30 7.88 -15.52
N ALA A 111 25.62 8.00 -15.75
CA ALA A 111 26.33 7.19 -16.74
C ALA A 111 26.36 5.71 -16.36
N ALA A 112 26.50 5.40 -15.07
CA ALA A 112 26.45 4.02 -14.58
C ALA A 112 25.08 3.36 -14.81
N ALA A 113 24.00 4.09 -14.59
CA ALA A 113 22.64 3.64 -14.87
C ALA A 113 22.40 3.43 -16.38
N LEU A 114 22.83 4.41 -17.20
CA LEU A 114 22.70 4.33 -18.65
C LEU A 114 23.47 3.17 -19.26
N ASP A 115 24.70 2.88 -18.81
CA ASP A 115 25.48 1.75 -19.30
C ASP A 115 24.76 0.40 -19.10
N GLN A 116 24.20 0.18 -17.91
CA GLN A 116 23.47 -1.05 -17.63
C GLN A 116 22.15 -1.15 -18.40
N LEU A 117 21.40 -0.03 -18.54
CA LEU A 117 20.17 0.00 -19.34
C LEU A 117 20.46 -0.23 -20.83
N ASN A 118 21.55 0.33 -21.39
CA ASN A 118 21.94 0.11 -22.78
C ASN A 118 22.13 -1.38 -23.09
N ARG A 119 22.76 -2.13 -22.20
CA ARG A 119 22.97 -3.59 -22.36
C ARG A 119 21.64 -4.35 -22.48
N ILE A 120 20.60 -3.91 -21.75
CA ILE A 120 19.27 -4.51 -21.83
C ILE A 120 18.56 -4.01 -23.10
N ALA A 121 18.69 -2.75 -23.46
CA ALA A 121 18.11 -2.14 -24.65
C ALA A 121 18.56 -2.86 -25.94
N GLU A 122 19.87 -3.12 -26.06
CA GLU A 122 20.46 -3.89 -27.17
C GLU A 122 19.87 -5.32 -27.25
N LYS A 123 19.78 -6.04 -26.12
CA LYS A 123 19.23 -7.39 -26.09
C LYS A 123 17.73 -7.44 -26.39
N SER A 124 16.97 -6.49 -25.91
CA SER A 124 15.53 -6.43 -26.09
C SER A 124 15.09 -5.74 -27.38
N LYS A 125 16.04 -5.15 -28.12
CA LYS A 125 15.80 -4.37 -29.35
C LYS A 125 14.82 -3.19 -29.13
N LYS A 126 14.89 -2.57 -27.96
CA LYS A 126 14.10 -1.40 -27.54
C LYS A 126 15.03 -0.22 -27.28
N SER A 127 14.51 1.00 -27.28
CA SER A 127 15.28 2.15 -26.80
C SER A 127 15.45 2.10 -25.27
N VAL A 128 16.49 2.76 -24.78
CA VAL A 128 16.77 2.82 -23.33
C VAL A 128 15.59 3.37 -22.52
N CYS A 129 14.91 4.41 -23.07
CA CYS A 129 13.75 4.99 -22.41
C CYS A 129 12.53 4.05 -22.37
N GLU A 130 12.30 3.27 -23.46
CA GLU A 130 11.25 2.26 -23.48
C GLU A 130 11.51 1.14 -22.47
N VAL A 131 12.79 0.72 -22.35
CA VAL A 131 13.19 -0.28 -21.34
C VAL A 131 12.97 0.25 -19.93
N ALA A 132 13.47 1.44 -19.63
CA ALA A 132 13.31 2.06 -18.32
C ALA A 132 11.82 2.28 -17.95
N GLU A 133 11.02 2.81 -18.89
CA GLU A 133 9.59 3.00 -18.68
C GLU A 133 8.85 1.66 -18.51
N GLY A 134 9.29 0.61 -19.22
CA GLY A 134 8.74 -0.73 -19.08
C GLY A 134 8.94 -1.30 -17.67
N PHE A 135 10.14 -1.20 -17.13
CA PHE A 135 10.42 -1.62 -15.76
C PHE A 135 9.59 -0.82 -14.74
N ILE A 136 9.45 0.48 -14.92
CA ILE A 136 8.62 1.30 -14.03
C ILE A 136 7.14 0.90 -14.11
N LYS A 137 6.61 0.55 -15.28
CA LYS A 137 5.23 0.06 -15.42
C LYS A 137 5.02 -1.24 -14.64
N ILE A 138 5.97 -2.20 -14.74
CA ILE A 138 5.92 -3.46 -13.99
C ILE A 138 6.01 -3.19 -12.47
N ALA A 139 6.92 -2.30 -12.03
CA ALA A 139 7.02 -1.94 -10.61
C ALA A 139 5.70 -1.36 -10.07
N ASN A 140 5.07 -0.45 -10.82
CA ASN A 140 3.79 0.16 -10.44
C ASN A 140 2.66 -0.88 -10.38
N ASP A 141 2.62 -1.84 -11.32
CA ASP A 141 1.63 -2.92 -11.33
C ASP A 141 1.80 -3.83 -10.12
N ASN A 142 3.03 -4.23 -9.78
CA ASN A 142 3.32 -5.02 -8.59
C ASN A 142 2.82 -4.32 -7.30
N MET A 143 3.06 -3.02 -7.17
CA MET A 143 2.61 -2.21 -6.03
C MET A 143 1.08 -2.08 -5.99
N ALA A 144 0.44 -1.84 -7.13
CA ALA A 144 -1.02 -1.79 -7.22
C ALA A 144 -1.67 -3.13 -6.84
N ASN A 145 -1.09 -4.25 -7.27
CA ASN A 145 -1.58 -5.59 -6.93
C ASN A 145 -1.45 -5.89 -5.43
N ALA A 146 -0.39 -5.42 -4.77
CA ALA A 146 -0.25 -5.52 -3.31
C ALA A 146 -1.37 -4.77 -2.57
N ILE A 147 -1.73 -3.57 -3.04
CA ILE A 147 -2.84 -2.80 -2.47
C ILE A 147 -4.18 -3.51 -2.70
N LYS A 148 -4.42 -4.05 -3.90
CA LYS A 148 -5.63 -4.84 -4.19
C LYS A 148 -5.77 -6.03 -3.25
N LYS A 149 -4.68 -6.70 -2.92
CA LYS A 149 -4.67 -7.86 -2.01
C LYS A 149 -5.18 -7.53 -0.61
N ILE A 150 -4.87 -6.38 -0.08
CA ILE A 150 -5.31 -5.97 1.28
C ILE A 150 -6.65 -5.26 1.31
N SER A 151 -7.20 -4.89 0.16
CA SER A 151 -8.41 -4.06 0.05
C SER A 151 -9.50 -4.72 -0.80
N VAL A 152 -9.35 -4.77 -2.12
CA VAL A 152 -10.36 -5.30 -3.04
C VAL A 152 -10.71 -6.76 -2.74
N GLN A 153 -9.72 -7.58 -2.39
CA GLN A 153 -9.96 -8.97 -2.01
C GLN A 153 -10.81 -9.12 -0.74
N LYS A 154 -10.90 -8.07 0.07
CA LYS A 154 -11.76 -7.99 1.25
C LYS A 154 -13.12 -7.32 0.99
N GLY A 155 -13.40 -6.97 -0.25
CA GLY A 155 -14.66 -6.34 -0.66
C GLY A 155 -14.68 -4.81 -0.59
N HIS A 156 -13.53 -4.15 -0.30
CA HIS A 156 -13.50 -2.68 -0.24
C HIS A 156 -13.38 -2.07 -1.65
N ASP A 157 -14.24 -1.10 -1.95
CA ASP A 157 -14.12 -0.28 -3.17
C ASP A 157 -13.09 0.83 -2.95
N ILE A 158 -11.85 0.56 -3.37
CA ILE A 158 -10.72 1.48 -3.18
C ILE A 158 -10.82 2.77 -3.98
N SER A 159 -11.69 2.86 -4.99
CA SER A 159 -11.88 4.09 -5.76
C SER A 159 -12.40 5.26 -4.90
N ASN A 160 -13.02 4.94 -3.77
CA ASN A 160 -13.54 5.91 -2.78
C ASN A 160 -12.50 6.33 -1.73
N TYR A 161 -11.29 5.77 -1.77
CA TYR A 161 -10.23 6.06 -0.81
C TYR A 161 -9.25 7.10 -1.34
N ALA A 162 -8.51 7.72 -0.43
CA ALA A 162 -7.30 8.46 -0.75
C ALA A 162 -6.07 7.56 -0.57
N LEU A 163 -5.03 7.79 -1.36
CA LEU A 163 -3.71 7.16 -1.21
C LEU A 163 -2.84 8.07 -0.34
N SER A 164 -2.53 7.66 0.88
CA SER A 164 -1.54 8.34 1.74
C SER A 164 -0.16 7.84 1.35
N CYS A 165 0.56 8.64 0.56
CA CYS A 165 1.86 8.27 0.01
C CYS A 165 2.99 8.84 0.85
N PHE A 166 3.95 7.98 1.22
CA PHE A 166 5.14 8.35 1.96
C PHE A 166 6.31 7.40 1.65
N GLY A 167 7.46 7.61 2.33
CA GLY A 167 8.73 6.99 1.94
C GLY A 167 9.44 7.76 0.82
N GLY A 168 10.76 7.69 0.78
CA GLY A 168 11.59 8.51 -0.13
C GLY A 168 11.41 8.24 -1.62
N ALA A 169 10.85 7.08 -2.01
CA ALA A 169 10.63 6.71 -3.41
C ALA A 169 9.15 6.83 -3.84
N GLY A 170 8.20 6.88 -2.90
CA GLY A 170 6.76 6.78 -3.19
C GLY A 170 6.24 7.87 -4.13
N GLY A 171 6.66 9.11 -3.95
CA GLY A 171 6.20 10.25 -4.74
C GLY A 171 6.41 10.13 -6.25
N GLN A 172 7.41 9.34 -6.69
CA GLN A 172 7.70 9.12 -8.12
C GLN A 172 6.70 8.16 -8.78
N HIS A 173 6.01 7.35 -7.98
CA HIS A 173 5.13 6.27 -8.43
C HIS A 173 3.65 6.51 -8.10
N ALA A 174 3.37 7.41 -7.16
CA ALA A 174 2.06 7.60 -6.55
C ALA A 174 0.92 7.82 -7.55
N CYS A 175 1.08 8.71 -8.54
CA CYS A 175 0.06 8.96 -9.57
C CYS A 175 -0.23 7.72 -10.40
N ALA A 176 0.82 6.99 -10.84
CA ALA A 176 0.65 5.79 -11.66
C ALA A 176 -0.02 4.66 -10.90
N VAL A 177 0.34 4.46 -9.62
CA VAL A 177 -0.30 3.46 -8.75
C VAL A 177 -1.76 3.84 -8.50
N ALA A 178 -2.05 5.11 -8.21
CA ALA A 178 -3.42 5.60 -8.04
C ALA A 178 -4.27 5.40 -9.29
N ASP A 179 -3.73 5.67 -10.49
CA ASP A 179 -4.41 5.41 -11.78
C ASP A 179 -4.78 3.94 -11.97
N LEU A 180 -3.87 3.00 -11.62
CA LEU A 180 -4.10 1.55 -11.70
C LEU A 180 -5.18 1.06 -10.72
N LEU A 181 -5.38 1.80 -9.62
CA LEU A 181 -6.34 1.49 -8.57
C LEU A 181 -7.66 2.24 -8.72
N GLY A 182 -7.75 3.22 -9.63
CA GLY A 182 -8.90 4.10 -9.77
C GLY A 182 -9.01 5.15 -8.66
N ILE A 183 -7.98 5.31 -7.83
CA ILE A 183 -7.90 6.33 -6.77
C ILE A 183 -7.68 7.70 -7.40
N ARG A 184 -8.39 8.72 -6.92
CA ARG A 184 -8.36 10.07 -7.51
C ARG A 184 -7.73 11.13 -6.63
N LYS A 185 -7.32 10.76 -5.42
CA LYS A 185 -6.73 11.68 -4.45
C LYS A 185 -5.52 11.02 -3.78
N ILE A 186 -4.40 11.74 -3.76
CA ILE A 186 -3.17 11.31 -3.10
C ILE A 186 -2.80 12.39 -2.10
N ILE A 187 -2.34 11.98 -0.92
CA ILE A 187 -1.91 12.87 0.16
C ILE A 187 -0.44 12.58 0.44
N LEU A 188 0.40 13.62 0.41
CA LEU A 188 1.80 13.55 0.78
C LEU A 188 2.07 14.53 1.93
N HIS A 189 2.32 13.97 3.09
CA HIS A 189 2.61 14.74 4.32
C HIS A 189 3.96 15.47 4.20
N PRO A 190 4.17 16.64 4.86
CA PRO A 190 5.48 17.32 4.87
C PRO A 190 6.63 16.45 5.38
N PHE A 191 6.36 15.51 6.26
CA PHE A 191 7.32 14.52 6.76
C PHE A 191 7.24 13.17 6.04
N ALA A 192 6.81 13.14 4.77
CA ALA A 192 6.63 11.89 4.03
C ALA A 192 7.87 10.97 4.07
N GLY A 193 9.09 11.52 4.02
CA GLY A 193 10.31 10.72 4.08
C GLY A 193 10.61 10.06 5.44
N VAL A 194 9.95 10.51 6.52
CA VAL A 194 10.12 10.01 7.90
C VAL A 194 8.78 9.81 8.60
N LEU A 195 7.69 9.65 7.85
CA LEU A 195 6.32 9.62 8.38
C LEU A 195 6.10 8.49 9.39
N SER A 196 6.74 7.34 9.19
CA SER A 196 6.67 6.22 10.15
C SER A 196 7.24 6.61 11.52
N ALA A 197 8.38 7.30 11.55
CA ALA A 197 8.98 7.79 12.80
C ALA A 197 8.12 8.89 13.44
N TYR A 198 7.58 9.80 12.62
CA TYR A 198 6.63 10.82 13.07
C TYR A 198 5.37 10.19 13.69
N GLY A 199 4.80 9.18 13.02
CA GLY A 199 3.64 8.43 13.53
C GLY A 199 3.93 7.72 14.86
N MET A 200 5.13 7.13 15.01
CA MET A 200 5.54 6.53 16.29
C MET A 200 5.61 7.55 17.41
N GLY A 201 6.06 8.78 17.13
CA GLY A 201 6.10 9.86 18.12
C GLY A 201 4.71 10.39 18.52
N LEU A 202 3.69 10.13 17.69
CA LEU A 202 2.29 10.52 17.93
C LEU A 202 1.43 9.37 18.46
N ALA A 203 1.94 8.13 18.39
CA ALA A 203 1.17 6.96 18.78
C ALA A 203 0.76 7.03 20.26
N GLU A 204 -0.50 6.71 20.51
CA GLU A 204 -1.01 6.54 21.86
C GLU A 204 -0.43 5.28 22.49
N ILE A 205 -0.22 5.31 23.77
CA ILE A 205 0.04 4.10 24.54
C ILE A 205 -1.28 3.36 24.70
N THR A 206 -1.29 2.07 24.39
CA THR A 206 -2.50 1.25 24.44
C THR A 206 -2.34 0.09 25.41
N SER A 207 -3.46 -0.30 26.04
CA SER A 207 -3.58 -1.52 26.83
C SER A 207 -4.81 -2.28 26.37
N ASN A 208 -4.59 -3.49 25.85
CA ASN A 208 -5.64 -4.32 25.28
C ASN A 208 -5.92 -5.53 26.19
N HIS A 209 -7.21 -5.78 26.45
CA HIS A 209 -7.70 -6.91 27.22
C HIS A 209 -8.82 -7.62 26.46
N GLN A 210 -8.80 -8.94 26.49
CA GLN A 210 -9.78 -9.76 25.78
C GLN A 210 -10.38 -10.80 26.72
N GLN A 211 -11.65 -11.13 26.51
CA GLN A 211 -12.31 -12.22 27.20
C GLN A 211 -13.18 -13.04 26.24
N GLN A 212 -12.95 -14.34 26.23
CA GLN A 212 -13.78 -15.30 25.50
C GLN A 212 -15.19 -15.34 26.07
N ILE A 213 -16.20 -15.33 25.23
CA ILE A 213 -17.61 -15.34 25.58
C ILE A 213 -18.29 -16.60 25.02
N GLU A 214 -18.10 -16.89 23.73
CA GLU A 214 -18.59 -18.06 22.99
C GLU A 214 -20.07 -18.40 23.25
N SER A 215 -20.93 -17.39 23.13
CA SER A 215 -22.36 -17.49 23.43
C SER A 215 -23.21 -16.97 22.29
N ILE A 216 -24.46 -17.46 22.19
CA ILE A 216 -25.43 -16.93 21.22
C ILE A 216 -25.64 -15.45 21.49
N PHE A 217 -25.48 -14.64 20.42
CA PHE A 217 -25.69 -13.21 20.49
C PHE A 217 -27.19 -12.88 20.58
N ASP A 218 -27.65 -12.53 21.74
CA ASP A 218 -29.03 -12.12 22.02
C ASP A 218 -29.07 -10.85 22.92
N LYS A 219 -30.28 -10.36 23.19
CA LYS A 219 -30.47 -9.18 24.05
C LYS A 219 -30.02 -9.38 25.50
N ASN A 220 -30.11 -10.61 26.00
CA ASN A 220 -29.78 -10.92 27.40
C ASN A 220 -28.26 -10.99 27.61
N LEU A 221 -27.54 -11.39 26.57
CA LEU A 221 -26.07 -11.45 26.63
C LEU A 221 -25.48 -10.07 26.89
N LEU A 222 -25.96 -9.02 26.21
CA LEU A 222 -25.41 -7.66 26.34
C LEU A 222 -25.48 -7.12 27.79
N SER A 223 -26.52 -7.46 28.54
CA SER A 223 -26.59 -7.07 29.94
C SER A 223 -25.53 -7.76 30.81
N LYS A 224 -25.18 -9.00 30.50
CA LYS A 224 -24.12 -9.75 31.19
C LYS A 224 -22.72 -9.29 30.77
N LEU A 225 -22.56 -8.84 29.52
CA LEU A 225 -21.29 -8.31 29.01
C LEU A 225 -20.90 -6.98 29.69
N SER A 226 -21.87 -6.22 30.20
CA SER A 226 -21.60 -4.93 30.88
C SER A 226 -20.60 -5.08 32.03
N ASP A 227 -20.77 -6.07 32.89
CA ASP A 227 -19.88 -6.30 34.04
C ASP A 227 -18.48 -6.74 33.58
N ILE A 228 -18.42 -7.57 32.57
CA ILE A 228 -17.15 -8.03 31.96
C ILE A 228 -16.40 -6.84 31.35
N ILE A 229 -17.09 -6.04 30.54
CA ILE A 229 -16.50 -4.85 29.90
C ILE A 229 -16.00 -3.86 30.95
N GLN A 230 -16.77 -3.66 32.02
CA GLN A 230 -16.36 -2.77 33.11
C GLN A 230 -15.11 -3.27 33.82
N ALA A 231 -15.00 -4.57 34.10
CA ALA A 231 -13.81 -5.16 34.69
C ALA A 231 -12.58 -5.02 33.79
N LEU A 232 -12.70 -5.39 32.51
CA LEU A 232 -11.61 -5.25 31.53
C LEU A 232 -11.20 -3.79 31.35
N SER A 233 -12.18 -2.87 31.29
CA SER A 233 -11.91 -1.43 31.16
C SER A 233 -11.15 -0.88 32.35
N LYS A 234 -11.47 -1.34 33.58
CA LYS A 234 -10.75 -0.97 34.78
C LYS A 234 -9.31 -1.45 34.77
N ASP A 235 -9.07 -2.69 34.38
CA ASP A 235 -7.73 -3.25 34.30
C ASP A 235 -6.89 -2.56 33.21
N ALA A 236 -7.48 -2.29 32.03
CA ALA A 236 -6.84 -1.56 30.98
C ALA A 236 -6.46 -0.13 31.38
N LYS A 237 -7.36 0.61 32.05
CA LYS A 237 -7.07 1.93 32.61
C LYS A 237 -5.93 1.90 33.62
N LEU A 238 -5.97 0.95 34.57
CA LEU A 238 -4.92 0.82 35.60
C LEU A 238 -3.54 0.59 34.97
N ASN A 239 -3.47 -0.12 33.84
CA ASN A 239 -2.22 -0.35 33.13
C ASN A 239 -1.65 0.93 32.52
N LEU A 240 -2.49 1.80 31.96
CA LEU A 240 -2.07 3.10 31.44
C LEU A 240 -1.69 4.08 32.54
N MET A 241 -2.45 4.11 33.64
CA MET A 241 -2.13 4.95 34.81
C MET A 241 -0.77 4.58 35.43
N LYS A 242 -0.38 3.29 35.45
CA LYS A 242 0.96 2.85 35.85
C LYS A 242 2.07 3.38 34.92
N GLN A 243 1.73 3.80 33.69
CA GLN A 243 2.63 4.42 32.72
C GLN A 243 2.56 5.95 32.76
N ASN A 244 2.04 6.53 33.85
CA ASN A 244 1.90 7.97 34.11
C ASN A 244 0.93 8.70 33.16
N ILE A 245 -0.06 8.01 32.60
CA ILE A 245 -1.13 8.63 31.83
C ILE A 245 -2.27 9.00 32.79
N SER A 246 -2.73 10.26 32.72
CA SER A 246 -3.84 10.75 33.53
C SER A 246 -5.15 10.05 33.16
N GLU A 247 -6.01 9.74 34.13
CA GLU A 247 -7.28 9.04 33.88
C GLU A 247 -8.18 9.80 32.88
N GLU A 248 -8.17 11.13 32.92
CA GLU A 248 -8.93 12.04 32.05
C GLU A 248 -8.47 11.97 30.56
N ASP A 249 -7.21 11.56 30.32
CA ASP A 249 -6.64 11.42 28.97
C ASP A 249 -6.81 10.00 28.42
N ILE A 250 -7.47 9.09 29.17
CA ILE A 250 -7.67 7.70 28.75
C ILE A 250 -9.01 7.54 28.04
N ASN A 251 -8.95 7.11 26.80
CA ASN A 251 -10.11 6.69 26.01
C ASN A 251 -10.29 5.18 26.10
N ILE A 252 -11.55 4.73 26.18
CA ILE A 252 -11.89 3.30 26.13
C ILE A 252 -12.69 3.01 24.88
N SER A 253 -12.26 2.02 24.12
CA SER A 253 -13.01 1.42 23.03
C SER A 253 -13.33 -0.05 23.32
N CYS A 254 -14.51 -0.50 22.89
CA CYS A 254 -14.96 -1.87 23.09
C CYS A 254 -15.42 -2.45 21.75
N ILE A 255 -14.87 -3.60 21.38
CA ILE A 255 -15.17 -4.30 20.15
C ILE A 255 -15.68 -5.71 20.50
N GLY A 256 -16.82 -6.08 19.93
CA GLY A 256 -17.33 -7.46 19.96
C GLY A 256 -16.91 -8.18 18.69
N HIS A 257 -16.37 -9.38 18.83
CA HIS A 257 -16.06 -10.26 17.72
C HIS A 257 -17.20 -11.24 17.53
N LEU A 258 -17.94 -11.07 16.42
CA LEU A 258 -19.13 -11.85 16.12
C LEU A 258 -18.88 -12.76 14.91
N LYS A 259 -19.50 -13.93 14.92
CA LYS A 259 -19.47 -14.89 13.79
C LYS A 259 -20.79 -15.61 13.66
N TYR A 260 -21.10 -16.17 12.50
CA TYR A 260 -22.17 -17.17 12.43
C TYR A 260 -21.74 -18.46 13.12
N LYS A 261 -22.71 -19.17 13.71
CA LYS A 261 -22.47 -20.51 14.24
C LYS A 261 -21.87 -21.39 13.11
N ASP A 262 -20.87 -22.16 13.45
CA ASP A 262 -20.12 -23.04 12.52
C ASP A 262 -19.24 -22.28 11.50
N SER A 263 -18.96 -20.97 11.77
CA SER A 263 -17.96 -20.20 11.05
C SER A 263 -16.78 -19.89 11.97
N ASP A 264 -15.56 -19.93 11.43
CA ASP A 264 -14.35 -19.59 12.19
C ASP A 264 -13.93 -18.12 12.02
N SER A 265 -14.44 -17.48 10.96
CA SER A 265 -14.14 -16.06 10.68
C SER A 265 -15.03 -15.16 11.53
N THR A 266 -14.42 -14.37 12.41
CA THR A 266 -15.09 -13.33 13.19
C THR A 266 -15.10 -11.99 12.45
N ILE A 267 -16.10 -11.17 12.74
CA ILE A 267 -16.23 -9.79 12.27
C ILE A 267 -16.22 -8.88 13.49
N GLU A 268 -15.41 -7.84 13.43
CA GLU A 268 -15.26 -6.82 14.46
C GLU A 268 -16.42 -5.82 14.41
N ILE A 269 -17.17 -5.73 15.49
CA ILE A 269 -18.33 -4.82 15.60
C ILE A 269 -18.19 -3.98 16.88
N PRO A 270 -18.20 -2.63 16.79
CA PRO A 270 -18.21 -1.79 17.99
C PRO A 270 -19.38 -2.14 18.91
N VAL A 271 -19.09 -2.33 20.20
CA VAL A 271 -20.11 -2.69 21.18
C VAL A 271 -21.10 -1.54 21.32
N SER A 272 -22.38 -1.85 21.10
CA SER A 272 -23.50 -0.92 21.20
C SER A 272 -24.78 -1.69 21.57
N ASN A 273 -25.97 -1.16 21.25
CA ASN A 273 -27.19 -1.90 21.46
C ASN A 273 -27.35 -3.08 20.49
N TYR A 274 -28.10 -4.11 20.90
CA TYR A 274 -28.31 -5.33 20.16
C TYR A 274 -28.75 -5.12 18.71
N ALA A 275 -29.73 -4.22 18.49
CA ALA A 275 -30.31 -4.01 17.16
C ALA A 275 -29.26 -3.43 16.19
N LYS A 276 -28.48 -2.45 16.66
CA LYS A 276 -27.41 -1.84 15.87
C LYS A 276 -26.30 -2.83 15.57
N MET A 277 -25.79 -3.53 16.60
CA MET A 277 -24.71 -4.53 16.40
C MET A 277 -25.12 -5.64 15.43
N LYS A 278 -26.40 -6.06 15.47
CA LYS A 278 -26.90 -7.06 14.53
C LYS A 278 -26.87 -6.55 13.09
N VAL A 279 -27.36 -5.33 12.87
CA VAL A 279 -27.38 -4.68 11.54
C VAL A 279 -25.95 -4.46 11.04
N ASP A 280 -25.08 -3.93 11.89
CA ASP A 280 -23.68 -3.69 11.55
C ASP A 280 -22.96 -4.99 11.15
N PHE A 281 -23.20 -6.09 11.90
CA PHE A 281 -22.67 -7.42 11.57
C PHE A 281 -23.19 -7.95 10.24
N GLU A 282 -24.51 -7.90 10.02
CA GLU A 282 -25.13 -8.39 8.78
C GLU A 282 -24.64 -7.58 7.56
N THR A 283 -24.46 -6.26 7.72
CA THR A 283 -23.92 -5.38 6.68
C THR A 283 -22.47 -5.75 6.37
N ALA A 284 -21.61 -5.78 7.38
CA ALA A 284 -20.20 -6.13 7.22
C ALA A 284 -20.02 -7.55 6.64
N HIS A 285 -20.84 -8.51 7.07
CA HIS A 285 -20.81 -9.86 6.53
C HIS A 285 -21.20 -9.88 5.04
N THR A 286 -22.22 -9.11 4.65
CA THR A 286 -22.64 -9.00 3.24
C THR A 286 -21.57 -8.33 2.39
N GLU A 287 -20.93 -7.29 2.89
CA GLU A 287 -19.82 -6.60 2.19
C GLU A 287 -18.63 -7.56 1.99
N GLN A 288 -18.26 -8.30 3.03
CA GLN A 288 -17.08 -9.19 3.00
C GLN A 288 -17.34 -10.48 2.21
N PHE A 289 -18.50 -11.12 2.40
CA PHE A 289 -18.79 -12.44 1.87
C PHE A 289 -19.83 -12.47 0.75
N GLY A 290 -20.62 -11.40 0.60
CA GLY A 290 -21.62 -11.24 -0.46
C GLY A 290 -22.96 -11.92 -0.19
N PHE A 291 -23.19 -12.50 1.01
CA PHE A 291 -24.44 -13.17 1.39
C PHE A 291 -24.66 -13.14 2.91
N LEU A 292 -25.88 -13.47 3.34
CA LEU A 292 -26.24 -13.70 4.74
C LEU A 292 -26.58 -15.17 4.97
N MET A 293 -26.21 -15.73 6.12
CA MET A 293 -26.61 -17.08 6.54
C MET A 293 -27.97 -17.04 7.24
N SER A 294 -29.05 -16.92 6.45
CA SER A 294 -30.42 -16.87 6.98
C SER A 294 -30.76 -18.12 7.81
N GLY A 295 -31.29 -17.93 9.01
CA GLY A 295 -31.62 -19.00 9.93
C GLY A 295 -30.49 -19.54 10.79
N THR A 296 -29.25 -19.05 10.61
CA THR A 296 -28.11 -19.42 11.45
C THR A 296 -27.93 -18.42 12.59
N SER A 297 -27.68 -18.90 13.79
CA SER A 297 -27.45 -18.07 14.97
C SER A 297 -26.13 -17.30 14.85
N ILE A 298 -26.14 -16.07 15.30
CA ILE A 298 -24.91 -15.29 15.48
C ILE A 298 -24.33 -15.64 16.84
N ILE A 299 -23.03 -15.88 16.91
CA ILE A 299 -22.26 -16.15 18.11
C ILE A 299 -21.43 -14.91 18.44
N PHE A 300 -21.47 -14.48 19.66
CA PHE A 300 -20.53 -13.51 20.21
C PHE A 300 -19.31 -14.31 20.72
N ASP A 301 -18.22 -14.24 19.99
CA ASP A 301 -17.05 -15.09 20.23
C ASP A 301 -16.24 -14.57 21.41
N PHE A 302 -15.73 -13.36 21.32
CA PHE A 302 -15.02 -12.68 22.40
C PHE A 302 -15.26 -11.17 22.39
N VAL A 303 -15.00 -10.53 23.53
CA VAL A 303 -14.98 -9.06 23.64
C VAL A 303 -13.56 -8.58 23.81
N GLU A 304 -13.23 -7.50 23.14
CA GLU A 304 -11.98 -6.79 23.25
C GLU A 304 -12.24 -5.40 23.83
N VAL A 305 -11.45 -5.02 24.82
CA VAL A 305 -11.45 -3.69 25.42
C VAL A 305 -10.04 -3.12 25.28
N GLU A 306 -9.93 -1.99 24.61
CA GLU A 306 -8.70 -1.23 24.47
C GLU A 306 -8.82 0.10 25.20
N ALA A 307 -7.87 0.35 26.09
CA ALA A 307 -7.62 1.68 26.64
C ALA A 307 -6.50 2.34 25.84
N SER A 308 -6.65 3.59 25.45
CA SER A 308 -5.61 4.37 24.78
C SER A 308 -5.47 5.74 25.39
N GLY A 309 -4.24 6.29 25.40
CA GLY A 309 -3.98 7.61 25.96
C GLY A 309 -2.52 8.03 25.82
N GLY A 310 -2.23 9.25 26.27
CA GLY A 310 -0.87 9.79 26.25
C GLY A 310 -0.43 10.26 24.86
N SER A 311 -1.39 10.59 23.97
CA SER A 311 -1.06 11.16 22.66
C SER A 311 -0.36 12.51 22.81
N THR A 312 0.70 12.71 22.06
CA THR A 312 1.31 14.04 21.91
C THR A 312 0.37 14.92 21.09
N LYS A 313 -0.02 16.09 21.61
CA LYS A 313 -0.83 17.04 20.84
C LYS A 313 -0.04 17.46 19.60
N ILE A 314 -0.62 17.20 18.44
CA ILE A 314 -0.05 17.65 17.16
C ILE A 314 -0.13 19.17 17.13
N GLU A 315 1.02 19.84 17.16
CA GLU A 315 1.08 21.23 16.76
C GLU A 315 0.80 21.31 15.26
N LYS A 316 -0.22 22.10 14.87
CA LYS A 316 -0.49 22.33 13.45
C LYS A 316 0.76 22.92 12.83
N ILE A 317 1.29 22.27 11.82
CA ILE A 317 2.37 22.80 10.99
C ILE A 317 1.78 24.02 10.29
N LYS A 318 2.10 25.21 10.79
CA LYS A 318 1.71 26.46 10.13
C LYS A 318 2.60 26.62 8.92
N SER A 319 2.07 26.40 7.74
CA SER A 319 2.74 26.80 6.52
C SER A 319 2.77 28.33 6.43
N ASP A 320 3.95 28.95 6.33
CA ASP A 320 4.11 30.36 5.97
C ASP A 320 3.84 30.62 4.47
N ALA A 321 3.21 29.65 3.82
CA ALA A 321 2.97 29.57 2.37
C ALA A 321 2.16 30.76 1.80
N SER A 322 1.53 31.57 2.63
CA SER A 322 0.89 32.82 2.19
C SER A 322 1.85 33.87 1.65
N LYS A 323 3.17 33.68 1.82
CA LYS A 323 4.21 34.62 1.38
C LYS A 323 4.82 34.25 0.03
N TYR A 324 4.51 33.10 -0.52
CA TYR A 324 5.18 32.58 -1.72
C TYR A 324 4.25 32.67 -2.94
N ASN A 325 4.87 32.86 -4.09
CA ASN A 325 4.29 32.66 -5.41
C ASN A 325 4.99 31.42 -5.99
N SER A 326 4.23 30.38 -6.35
CA SER A 326 4.78 29.12 -6.83
C SER A 326 5.37 29.29 -8.24
N GLU A 327 6.58 29.82 -8.31
CA GLU A 327 7.31 29.89 -9.58
C GLU A 327 8.16 28.63 -9.77
N PRO A 328 8.22 28.04 -10.98
CA PRO A 328 9.12 26.95 -11.24
C PRO A 328 10.57 27.43 -11.13
N ILE A 329 11.39 26.69 -10.39
CA ILE A 329 12.82 26.98 -10.23
C ILE A 329 13.62 26.57 -11.47
N ASP A 330 13.11 25.63 -12.27
CA ASP A 330 13.74 25.14 -13.49
C ASP A 330 12.70 24.42 -14.36
N LYS A 331 13.12 24.00 -15.57
CA LYS A 331 12.35 23.19 -16.49
C LYS A 331 13.20 22.04 -17.03
N ARG A 332 12.75 20.81 -16.85
CA ARG A 332 13.52 19.60 -17.16
C ARG A 332 12.75 18.64 -18.06
N PRO A 333 13.45 17.95 -18.97
CA PRO A 333 12.83 16.91 -19.77
C PRO A 333 12.56 15.67 -18.91
N ILE A 334 11.34 15.12 -19.04
CA ILE A 334 10.93 13.86 -18.43
C ILE A 334 10.35 12.96 -19.52
N TYR A 335 10.78 11.69 -19.55
CA TYR A 335 10.18 10.70 -20.44
C TYR A 335 8.94 10.08 -19.80
N PHE A 336 7.82 10.17 -20.49
CA PHE A 336 6.54 9.64 -20.04
C PHE A 336 5.66 9.28 -21.23
N ALA A 337 4.96 8.13 -21.15
CA ALA A 337 4.05 7.64 -22.19
C ALA A 337 4.67 7.59 -23.60
N GLY A 338 5.92 7.17 -23.69
CA GLY A 338 6.62 6.96 -24.96
C GLY A 338 7.25 8.21 -25.57
N SER A 339 7.25 9.35 -24.89
CA SER A 339 7.82 10.61 -25.41
C SER A 339 8.43 11.48 -24.31
N TRP A 340 9.30 12.41 -24.72
CA TRP A 340 9.87 13.42 -23.83
C TRP A 340 8.88 14.59 -23.68
N HIS A 341 8.71 15.05 -22.46
CA HIS A 341 7.88 16.19 -22.09
C HIS A 341 8.69 17.17 -21.26
N ASP A 342 8.46 18.44 -21.44
CA ASP A 342 9.00 19.47 -20.57
C ASP A 342 8.18 19.53 -19.28
N ALA A 343 8.80 19.29 -18.14
CA ALA A 343 8.19 19.39 -16.83
C ALA A 343 8.76 20.57 -16.04
N ASN A 344 7.89 21.32 -15.41
CA ASN A 344 8.30 22.36 -14.50
C ASN A 344 8.79 21.75 -13.18
N LEU A 345 9.86 22.32 -12.63
CA LEU A 345 10.46 21.89 -11.39
C LEU A 345 10.15 22.91 -10.28
N PHE A 346 9.61 22.43 -9.16
CA PHE A 346 9.25 23.26 -8.02
C PHE A 346 9.99 22.80 -6.76
N ASN A 347 10.28 23.74 -5.86
CA ASN A 347 10.68 23.40 -4.49
C ASN A 347 9.44 23.37 -3.61
N ARG A 348 9.22 22.28 -2.86
CA ARG A 348 8.08 22.13 -1.94
C ARG A 348 7.91 23.33 -1.01
N ASP A 349 9.01 23.81 -0.44
CA ASP A 349 9.00 24.88 0.56
C ASP A 349 8.58 26.25 -0.01
N GLN A 350 8.53 26.37 -1.34
CA GLN A 350 8.15 27.59 -2.06
C GLN A 350 6.75 27.51 -2.69
N ILE A 351 5.99 26.44 -2.41
CA ILE A 351 4.64 26.28 -2.93
C ILE A 351 3.65 27.05 -2.04
N ALA A 352 2.87 27.95 -2.64
CA ALA A 352 1.80 28.67 -1.95
C ALA A 352 0.53 27.80 -1.82
N ILE A 353 -0.21 27.95 -0.73
CA ILE A 353 -1.46 27.22 -0.47
C ILE A 353 -2.51 27.46 -1.54
N THR A 354 -2.53 28.66 -2.15
CA THR A 354 -3.52 29.05 -3.15
C THR A 354 -3.23 28.54 -4.55
N ASP A 355 -2.02 28.02 -4.78
CA ASP A 355 -1.55 27.74 -6.13
C ASP A 355 -1.80 26.28 -6.53
N ILE A 356 -2.06 26.09 -7.81
CA ILE A 356 -2.29 24.78 -8.42
C ILE A 356 -1.19 24.51 -9.44
N ILE A 357 -0.43 23.46 -9.19
CA ILE A 357 0.61 22.96 -10.09
C ILE A 357 0.02 21.87 -10.97
N ASN A 358 -0.02 22.10 -12.28
CA ASN A 358 -0.49 21.09 -13.23
C ASN A 358 0.67 20.21 -13.71
N GLY A 359 0.44 18.89 -13.83
CA GLY A 359 1.40 17.98 -14.47
C GLY A 359 1.50 18.16 -15.99
N PRO A 360 2.66 17.85 -16.61
CA PRO A 360 3.81 17.22 -15.96
C PRO A 360 4.64 18.22 -15.13
N ALA A 361 4.92 17.85 -13.89
CA ALA A 361 5.77 18.64 -13.01
C ALA A 361 6.54 17.76 -12.02
N LEU A 362 7.65 18.24 -11.52
CA LEU A 362 8.38 17.66 -10.40
C LEU A 362 8.34 18.60 -9.20
N ILE A 363 8.04 18.07 -8.03
CA ILE A 363 8.15 18.78 -6.76
C ILE A 363 9.30 18.14 -5.99
N LEU A 364 10.32 18.91 -5.72
CA LEU A 364 11.49 18.50 -4.95
C LEU A 364 11.19 18.63 -3.45
N GLU A 365 11.53 17.59 -2.72
CA GLU A 365 11.50 17.54 -1.25
C GLU A 365 12.92 17.24 -0.74
N GLU A 366 13.18 17.49 0.52
CA GLU A 366 14.49 17.22 1.13
C GLU A 366 14.91 15.74 1.00
N ILE A 367 13.97 14.81 1.08
CA ILE A 367 14.21 13.36 1.10
C ILE A 367 13.51 12.63 -0.05
N GLY A 368 12.88 13.33 -0.98
CA GLY A 368 12.11 12.71 -2.05
C GLY A 368 11.85 13.62 -3.24
N THR A 369 11.18 13.07 -4.23
CA THR A 369 10.70 13.82 -5.39
C THR A 369 9.30 13.33 -5.73
N ILE A 370 8.37 14.25 -5.91
CA ILE A 370 7.00 13.95 -6.34
C ILE A 370 6.90 14.20 -7.84
N PHE A 371 6.49 13.19 -8.59
CA PHE A 371 6.18 13.32 -10.00
C PHE A 371 4.68 13.53 -10.19
N VAL A 372 4.27 14.77 -10.44
CA VAL A 372 2.90 15.11 -10.82
C VAL A 372 2.72 14.75 -12.29
N GLN A 373 2.02 13.67 -12.57
CA GLN A 373 1.83 13.17 -13.94
C GLN A 373 0.83 14.04 -14.74
N PRO A 374 0.91 14.03 -16.09
CA PRO A 374 -0.13 14.62 -16.93
C PRO A 374 -1.54 14.13 -16.54
N GLY A 375 -2.50 15.03 -16.41
CA GLY A 375 -3.86 14.73 -15.94
C GLY A 375 -4.04 14.85 -14.42
N TRP A 376 -2.95 15.00 -13.66
CA TRP A 376 -2.94 15.29 -12.24
C TRP A 376 -2.59 16.74 -11.96
N GLN A 377 -3.04 17.24 -10.83
CA GLN A 377 -2.68 18.55 -10.31
C GLN A 377 -2.29 18.42 -8.84
N ALA A 378 -1.35 19.25 -8.39
CA ALA A 378 -0.92 19.35 -7.00
C ALA A 378 -1.36 20.67 -6.40
N ALA A 379 -1.79 20.65 -5.14
CA ALA A 379 -2.04 21.83 -4.33
C ALA A 379 -1.57 21.56 -2.90
N MET A 380 -1.18 22.60 -2.17
CA MET A 380 -0.82 22.49 -0.75
C MET A 380 -2.05 22.83 0.10
N ASP A 381 -2.31 22.05 1.15
CA ASP A 381 -3.37 22.34 2.12
C ASP A 381 -2.84 23.13 3.33
N ASP A 382 -3.75 23.53 4.24
CA ASP A 382 -3.43 24.31 5.45
C ASP A 382 -2.50 23.56 6.44
N ASN A 383 -2.32 22.26 6.29
CA ASN A 383 -1.43 21.42 7.09
C ASN A 383 -0.09 21.16 6.38
N ALA A 384 0.21 21.94 5.33
CA ALA A 384 1.37 21.78 4.46
C ALA A 384 1.46 20.42 3.76
N CYS A 385 0.37 19.66 3.66
CA CYS A 385 0.31 18.45 2.85
C CYS A 385 0.16 18.78 1.37
N ILE A 386 0.90 18.10 0.51
CA ILE A 386 0.65 18.14 -0.94
C ILE A 386 -0.48 17.19 -1.25
N ILE A 387 -1.55 17.73 -1.82
CA ILE A 387 -2.71 16.97 -2.29
C ILE A 387 -2.64 16.87 -3.80
N LEU A 388 -2.47 15.65 -4.31
CA LEU A 388 -2.61 15.41 -5.75
C LEU A 388 -4.04 15.01 -6.05
N SER A 389 -4.65 15.69 -7.04
CA SER A 389 -6.02 15.44 -7.48
C SER A 389 -6.05 15.16 -8.97
N TYR A 390 -6.84 14.15 -9.36
CA TYR A 390 -7.01 13.76 -10.75
C TYR A 390 -7.99 14.68 -11.47
N LYS A 391 -7.60 15.25 -12.60
CA LYS A 391 -8.39 16.26 -13.32
C LYS A 391 -9.08 15.72 -14.57
N GLN A 392 -8.50 14.76 -15.29
CA GLN A 392 -9.05 14.30 -16.56
C GLN A 392 -8.57 12.90 -16.98
N ARG A 393 -9.48 12.08 -17.49
CA ARG A 393 -9.15 10.80 -18.12
C ARG A 393 -8.45 11.05 -19.46
N THR A 394 -7.17 10.77 -19.54
CA THR A 394 -6.54 10.49 -20.82
C THR A 394 -6.99 9.10 -21.27
N ASN A 395 -7.81 9.00 -22.29
CA ASN A 395 -8.18 7.70 -22.88
C ASN A 395 -6.90 7.04 -23.41
N LYS A 396 -6.37 6.07 -22.66
CA LYS A 396 -5.30 5.21 -23.14
C LYS A 396 -5.92 4.22 -24.13
N THR A 397 -5.77 4.45 -25.42
CA THR A 397 -5.98 3.43 -26.45
C THR A 397 -4.85 2.41 -26.33
N LEU A 398 -5.19 1.20 -25.93
CA LEU A 398 -4.29 0.04 -26.04
C LEU A 398 -4.06 -0.19 -27.53
N ALA A 399 -2.88 0.17 -28.01
CA ALA A 399 -2.49 -0.16 -29.38
C ALA A 399 -2.29 -1.68 -29.46
N THR A 400 -3.13 -2.37 -30.21
CA THR A 400 -2.98 -3.78 -30.56
C THR A 400 -1.76 -3.93 -31.46
N ARG A 401 -0.63 -4.35 -30.89
CA ARG A 401 0.55 -4.77 -31.66
C ARG A 401 0.47 -6.27 -31.90
N THR A 402 0.83 -6.70 -33.11
CA THR A 402 0.81 -8.10 -33.54
C THR A 402 2.02 -8.92 -33.05
N GLN A 403 3.02 -8.28 -32.44
CA GLN A 403 4.18 -8.98 -31.85
C GLN A 403 4.08 -8.95 -30.31
N ALA A 404 4.44 -10.06 -29.69
CA ALA A 404 4.51 -10.17 -28.22
C ALA A 404 5.50 -9.13 -27.67
N ASP A 405 5.01 -8.22 -26.86
CA ASP A 405 5.82 -7.24 -26.13
C ASP A 405 6.20 -7.84 -24.76
N PRO A 406 7.50 -8.07 -24.48
CA PRO A 406 7.95 -8.66 -23.21
C PRO A 406 7.47 -7.91 -21.95
N ILE A 407 7.25 -6.59 -22.05
CA ILE A 407 6.74 -5.77 -20.96
C ILE A 407 5.25 -6.08 -20.72
N LEU A 408 4.46 -6.10 -21.81
CA LEU A 408 3.03 -6.44 -21.72
C LEU A 408 2.83 -7.88 -21.27
N LEU A 409 3.70 -8.79 -21.69
CA LEU A 409 3.65 -10.20 -21.29
C LEU A 409 3.76 -10.34 -19.76
N GLU A 410 4.69 -9.63 -19.12
CA GLU A 410 4.84 -9.66 -17.66
C GLU A 410 3.64 -9.00 -16.95
N ILE A 411 3.15 -7.86 -17.47
CA ILE A 411 1.95 -7.20 -16.92
C ILE A 411 0.73 -8.12 -17.01
N PHE A 412 0.51 -8.79 -18.15
CA PHE A 412 -0.62 -9.72 -18.30
C PHE A 412 -0.44 -10.98 -17.45
N ASN A 413 0.77 -11.51 -17.32
CA ASN A 413 1.07 -12.62 -16.41
C ASN A 413 0.66 -12.26 -14.98
N ASN A 414 1.11 -11.13 -14.48
CA ASN A 414 0.75 -10.64 -13.14
C ASN A 414 -0.76 -10.41 -12.99
N LEU A 415 -1.42 -9.87 -14.03
CA LEU A 415 -2.87 -9.65 -14.03
C LEU A 415 -3.62 -10.98 -13.93
N PHE A 416 -3.31 -11.97 -14.76
CA PHE A 416 -3.98 -13.27 -14.73
C PHE A 416 -3.69 -14.05 -13.45
N MET A 417 -2.47 -13.97 -12.91
CA MET A 417 -2.15 -14.52 -11.59
C MET A 417 -3.01 -13.89 -10.50
N SER A 418 -3.13 -12.55 -10.51
CA SER A 418 -3.99 -11.82 -9.57
C SER A 418 -5.47 -12.22 -9.70
N ILE A 419 -5.96 -12.45 -10.91
CA ILE A 419 -7.33 -12.93 -11.16
C ILE A 419 -7.51 -14.32 -10.54
N ALA A 420 -6.59 -15.26 -10.78
CA ALA A 420 -6.65 -16.62 -10.22
C ALA A 420 -6.62 -16.59 -8.67
N GLU A 421 -5.78 -15.73 -8.07
CA GLU A 421 -5.75 -15.51 -6.62
C GLU A 421 -7.07 -14.96 -6.09
N GLN A 422 -7.66 -13.96 -6.75
CA GLN A 422 -8.96 -13.39 -6.38
C GLN A 422 -10.09 -14.40 -6.48
N MET A 423 -10.09 -15.26 -7.51
CA MET A 423 -11.03 -16.38 -7.62
C MET A 423 -10.93 -17.30 -6.42
N GLY A 424 -9.70 -17.63 -5.98
CA GLY A 424 -9.44 -18.46 -4.81
C GLY A 424 -9.96 -17.83 -3.52
N VAL A 425 -9.65 -16.56 -3.28
CA VAL A 425 -10.17 -15.82 -2.12
C VAL A 425 -11.70 -15.77 -2.12
N ARG A 426 -12.32 -15.54 -3.29
CA ARG A 426 -13.77 -15.53 -3.41
C ARG A 426 -14.38 -16.91 -3.12
N LEU A 427 -13.77 -17.98 -3.63
CA LEU A 427 -14.17 -19.35 -3.35
C LEU A 427 -14.06 -19.67 -1.85
N GLN A 428 -12.92 -19.31 -1.22
CA GLN A 428 -12.71 -19.49 0.21
C GLN A 428 -13.82 -18.80 1.04
N HIS A 429 -14.14 -17.55 0.73
CA HIS A 429 -15.13 -16.77 1.47
C HIS A 429 -16.56 -17.29 1.28
N THR A 430 -16.90 -17.82 0.10
CA THR A 430 -18.27 -18.29 -0.21
C THR A 430 -18.50 -19.78 0.06
N ALA A 431 -17.43 -20.55 0.26
CA ALA A 431 -17.53 -21.98 0.52
C ALA A 431 -18.09 -22.28 1.93
N ARG A 432 -18.86 -23.36 2.02
CA ARG A 432 -19.34 -23.92 3.30
C ARG A 432 -18.43 -25.03 3.85
N SER A 433 -17.56 -25.56 3.00
CA SER A 433 -16.66 -26.65 3.37
C SER A 433 -15.49 -26.12 4.19
N VAL A 434 -15.24 -26.71 5.35
CA VAL A 434 -14.07 -26.48 6.20
C VAL A 434 -12.77 -26.72 5.42
N ASN A 435 -12.71 -27.74 4.58
CA ASN A 435 -11.53 -28.02 3.79
C ASN A 435 -11.18 -26.86 2.84
N ILE A 436 -12.20 -26.26 2.21
CA ILE A 436 -11.97 -25.10 1.34
C ILE A 436 -11.64 -23.85 2.15
N LYS A 437 -12.40 -23.56 3.23
CA LYS A 437 -12.27 -22.34 4.01
C LYS A 437 -10.97 -22.27 4.80
N GLU A 438 -10.61 -23.35 5.48
CA GLU A 438 -9.52 -23.35 6.47
C GLU A 438 -8.26 -24.02 5.95
N ARG A 439 -8.41 -25.13 5.25
CA ARG A 439 -7.28 -25.89 4.74
C ARG A 439 -6.82 -25.46 3.36
N LEU A 440 -7.57 -24.55 2.72
CA LEU A 440 -7.31 -24.05 1.36
C LEU A 440 -7.15 -25.19 0.34
N ASP A 441 -7.87 -26.32 0.56
CA ASP A 441 -7.80 -27.51 -0.26
C ASP A 441 -8.62 -27.31 -1.55
N PHE A 442 -8.11 -26.41 -2.38
CA PHE A 442 -8.62 -26.09 -3.70
C PHE A 442 -7.51 -25.44 -4.53
N SER A 443 -7.75 -25.30 -5.82
CA SER A 443 -6.91 -24.53 -6.73
C SER A 443 -7.78 -23.76 -7.71
N CYS A 444 -7.27 -22.61 -8.15
CA CYS A 444 -7.93 -21.79 -9.17
C CYS A 444 -6.95 -21.56 -10.31
N ALA A 445 -7.40 -21.79 -11.53
CA ALA A 445 -6.60 -21.59 -12.73
C ALA A 445 -7.40 -20.89 -13.83
N VAL A 446 -6.69 -20.19 -14.70
CA VAL A 446 -7.24 -19.55 -15.89
C VAL A 446 -6.62 -20.22 -17.10
N PHE A 447 -7.45 -20.66 -18.03
CA PHE A 447 -7.05 -21.32 -19.26
C PHE A 447 -7.47 -20.48 -20.46
N ASP A 448 -6.80 -20.64 -21.58
CA ASP A 448 -7.22 -20.08 -22.86
C ASP A 448 -8.36 -20.90 -23.49
N ASN A 449 -8.79 -20.51 -24.69
CA ASN A 449 -9.85 -21.19 -25.43
C ASN A 449 -9.45 -22.57 -26.00
N ASN A 450 -8.16 -22.91 -25.97
CA ASN A 450 -7.63 -24.20 -26.39
C ASN A 450 -7.45 -25.16 -25.19
N GLY A 451 -7.57 -24.66 -23.95
CA GLY A 451 -7.33 -25.37 -22.73
C GLY A 451 -5.90 -25.31 -22.23
N ASP A 452 -5.09 -24.40 -22.77
CA ASP A 452 -3.71 -24.16 -22.30
C ASP A 452 -3.73 -23.31 -21.03
N LEU A 453 -2.92 -23.68 -20.03
CA LEU A 453 -2.84 -22.99 -18.74
C LEU A 453 -2.20 -21.60 -18.90
N ILE A 454 -2.94 -20.54 -18.58
CA ILE A 454 -2.46 -19.16 -18.57
C ILE A 454 -1.90 -18.78 -17.19
N ALA A 455 -2.67 -19.05 -16.13
CA ALA A 455 -2.30 -18.71 -14.76
C ALA A 455 -2.93 -19.67 -13.76
N ASN A 456 -2.20 -19.90 -12.65
CA ASN A 456 -2.65 -20.75 -11.56
C ASN A 456 -2.34 -20.12 -10.22
N ALA A 457 -3.33 -20.02 -9.32
CA ALA A 457 -3.12 -19.56 -7.95
C ALA A 457 -2.51 -20.68 -7.10
N PRO A 458 -1.37 -20.46 -6.44
CA PRO A 458 -0.64 -21.50 -5.70
C PRO A 458 -1.26 -21.75 -4.32
N HIS A 459 -2.49 -22.29 -4.26
CA HIS A 459 -3.13 -22.66 -2.98
C HIS A 459 -2.66 -24.05 -2.51
N THR A 460 -2.79 -25.06 -3.33
CA THR A 460 -2.36 -26.43 -2.99
C THR A 460 -1.51 -27.01 -4.12
N PRO A 461 -0.16 -27.13 -3.92
CA PRO A 461 0.76 -27.53 -4.97
C PRO A 461 0.45 -28.90 -5.63
N VAL A 462 -0.15 -29.82 -4.88
CA VAL A 462 -0.48 -31.17 -5.39
C VAL A 462 -1.49 -31.14 -6.54
N HIS A 463 -2.32 -30.11 -6.64
CA HIS A 463 -3.31 -29.96 -7.71
C HIS A 463 -2.71 -29.56 -9.06
N LEU A 464 -1.47 -29.06 -9.09
CA LEU A 464 -0.79 -28.66 -10.33
C LEU A 464 -0.65 -29.80 -11.34
N GLY A 465 -0.55 -31.05 -10.87
CA GLY A 465 -0.44 -32.22 -11.74
C GLY A 465 -1.78 -32.72 -12.30
N SER A 466 -2.91 -32.19 -11.84
CA SER A 466 -4.27 -32.56 -12.26
C SER A 466 -4.99 -31.46 -13.06
N MET A 467 -4.36 -30.33 -13.23
CA MET A 467 -4.78 -29.22 -14.09
C MET A 467 -3.98 -29.26 -15.39
#